data_a6d6d0eec7f4891e933d66ca5f026e36
#
_entry.id   a6d6d0eec7f4891e933d66ca5f026e36
#
_cell.length_a   1.000
_cell.length_b   1.000
_cell.length_c   1.000
_cell.angle_alpha   90.00
_cell.angle_beta   90.00
_cell.angle_gamma   90.00
#
_symmetry.space_group_name_H-M   'P 1'
#
loop_
_entity.id
_entity.type
_entity.pdbx_description
1 polymer ?
#
loop_
_entity_poly.entity_id
_entity_poly.type
_entity_poly.pdbx_seq_one_letter_code
_entity_poly.pdbx_strand_id
1 'polypeptide(L)'
;LSGMEDRTERSSCLRVGTYAVMHKIVLDYSLDKLLGQFFSERDMALLLDLAFYSIVEESNVAQHYPDYAYNHPLYSSGMKIYSDASVSDFFKSITKDKSTGFLNEWNAKRNRRERIYISYDSTNKNCQAGEIELAEFGHAKTDIGSAIINYSVGYDLKNKEPLFYEAYPGSINDVS
;
A
#
# COMPACT_ATOMS: atom_id res chain seq x y z
N LEU A 1 40.45 1.68 7.01
CA LEU A 1 39.01 1.34 7.16
C LEU A 1 38.41 1.23 5.75
N SER A 2 38.89 0.22 5.03
CA SER A 2 38.34 -0.16 3.73
C SER A 2 37.46 -1.39 3.93
N GLY A 3 36.24 -1.36 3.38
CA GLY A 3 35.50 -2.59 3.09
C GLY A 3 34.55 -3.07 4.18
N MET A 4 33.60 -2.28 4.60
CA MET A 4 32.27 -2.83 4.78
C MET A 4 31.64 -2.91 3.38
N GLU A 5 32.02 -3.94 2.64
CA GLU A 5 31.20 -4.43 1.54
C GLU A 5 29.82 -4.74 2.13
N ASP A 6 28.84 -4.08 1.58
CA ASP A 6 27.42 -4.24 1.90
C ASP A 6 27.00 -5.65 1.49
N ARG A 7 27.37 -6.63 2.29
CA ARG A 7 26.91 -8.00 2.19
C ARG A 7 25.52 -8.06 2.79
N THR A 8 24.55 -7.59 2.06
CA THR A 8 23.16 -7.98 2.24
C THR A 8 23.01 -9.46 1.83
N GLU A 9 23.74 -10.33 2.48
CA GLU A 9 23.49 -11.76 2.39
C GLU A 9 22.13 -12.01 3.06
N ARG A 10 21.16 -12.39 2.24
CA ARG A 10 19.83 -12.76 2.74
C ARG A 10 19.91 -13.88 3.74
N SER A 11 18.94 -13.93 4.64
CA SER A 11 18.68 -15.10 5.47
C SER A 11 18.62 -16.35 4.60
N SER A 12 19.29 -17.41 5.00
CA SER A 12 19.18 -18.72 4.36
C SER A 12 17.83 -19.40 4.60
N CYS A 13 17.01 -18.86 5.52
CA CYS A 13 15.70 -19.37 5.89
C CYS A 13 14.64 -18.28 5.68
N LEU A 14 13.85 -18.39 4.58
CA LEU A 14 12.81 -17.43 4.26
C LEU A 14 11.45 -17.89 4.77
N ARG A 15 10.62 -16.94 5.21
CA ARG A 15 9.23 -17.15 5.63
C ARG A 15 8.31 -17.14 4.42
N VAL A 16 8.06 -18.32 3.84
CA VAL A 16 7.37 -18.44 2.54
C VAL A 16 5.84 -18.53 2.62
N GLY A 17 5.28 -18.89 3.77
CA GLY A 17 3.85 -19.24 3.87
C GLY A 17 2.91 -18.10 3.46
N THR A 18 3.05 -16.95 4.08
CA THR A 18 2.22 -15.76 3.80
C THR A 18 2.47 -15.24 2.38
N TYR A 19 3.73 -15.24 1.94
CA TYR A 19 4.08 -14.86 0.58
C TYR A 19 3.35 -15.70 -0.46
N ALA A 20 3.31 -17.03 -0.30
CA ALA A 20 2.65 -17.92 -1.26
C ALA A 20 1.15 -17.59 -1.40
N VAL A 21 0.47 -17.29 -0.28
CA VAL A 21 -0.95 -16.90 -0.30
C VAL A 21 -1.14 -15.57 -1.02
N MET A 22 -0.37 -14.55 -0.66
CA MET A 22 -0.48 -13.21 -1.26
C MET A 22 -0.10 -13.22 -2.75
N HIS A 23 0.95 -13.95 -3.11
CA HIS A 23 1.36 -14.12 -4.51
C HIS A 23 0.24 -14.77 -5.33
N LYS A 24 -0.44 -15.78 -4.77
CA LYS A 24 -1.62 -16.36 -5.44
C LYS A 24 -2.72 -15.33 -5.66
N ILE A 25 -3.01 -14.48 -4.68
CA ILE A 25 -3.99 -13.39 -4.83
C ILE A 25 -3.58 -12.44 -5.96
N VAL A 26 -2.30 -12.04 -6.02
CA VAL A 26 -1.79 -11.20 -7.12
C VAL A 26 -2.07 -11.82 -8.47
N LEU A 27 -1.83 -13.13 -8.62
CA LEU A 27 -2.07 -13.85 -9.86
C LEU A 27 -3.56 -14.00 -10.17
N ASP A 28 -4.38 -14.38 -9.20
CA ASP A 28 -5.82 -14.58 -9.37
C ASP A 28 -6.53 -13.31 -9.85
N TYR A 29 -6.11 -12.16 -9.34
CA TYR A 29 -6.63 -10.84 -9.74
C TYR A 29 -5.82 -10.15 -10.86
N SER A 30 -4.73 -10.76 -11.32
CA SER A 30 -3.79 -10.18 -12.30
C SER A 30 -3.32 -8.78 -11.90
N LEU A 31 -3.04 -8.58 -10.61
CA LEU A 31 -2.63 -7.28 -10.07
C LEU A 31 -1.30 -6.81 -10.64
N ASP A 32 -0.37 -7.72 -10.87
CA ASP A 32 0.92 -7.46 -11.54
C ASP A 32 0.73 -6.84 -12.93
N LYS A 33 -0.15 -7.43 -13.74
CA LYS A 33 -0.46 -6.92 -15.08
C LYS A 33 -1.21 -5.59 -15.04
N LEU A 34 -2.08 -5.42 -14.06
CA LEU A 34 -2.83 -4.21 -13.89
C LEU A 34 -1.94 -3.04 -13.45
N LEU A 35 -1.13 -3.27 -12.43
CA LEU A 35 -0.16 -2.27 -11.92
C LEU A 35 0.90 -1.94 -12.96
N GLY A 36 1.34 -2.92 -13.76
CA GLY A 36 2.31 -2.72 -14.84
C GLY A 36 1.86 -1.77 -15.96
N GLN A 37 0.58 -1.38 -16.01
CA GLN A 37 0.09 -0.33 -16.91
C GLN A 37 0.44 1.09 -16.43
N PHE A 38 0.66 1.26 -15.12
CA PHE A 38 0.86 2.56 -14.48
C PHE A 38 2.25 2.74 -13.89
N PHE A 39 2.96 1.64 -13.66
CA PHE A 39 4.26 1.61 -13.02
C PHE A 39 5.27 0.86 -13.87
N SER A 40 6.55 1.21 -13.73
CA SER A 40 7.63 0.39 -14.26
C SER A 40 7.63 -0.99 -13.60
N GLU A 41 8.24 -2.00 -14.22
CA GLU A 41 8.37 -3.35 -13.64
C GLU A 41 8.99 -3.30 -12.23
N ARG A 42 10.02 -2.47 -12.05
CA ARG A 42 10.67 -2.24 -10.77
C ARG A 42 9.71 -1.68 -9.72
N ASP A 43 8.98 -0.63 -10.08
CA ASP A 43 8.11 0.08 -9.14
C ASP A 43 6.86 -0.72 -8.82
N MET A 44 6.33 -1.46 -9.78
CA MET A 44 5.24 -2.41 -9.58
C MET A 44 5.64 -3.51 -8.59
N ALA A 45 6.82 -4.09 -8.78
CA ALA A 45 7.32 -5.14 -7.89
C ALA A 45 7.55 -4.61 -6.47
N LEU A 46 8.15 -3.41 -6.33
CA LEU A 46 8.33 -2.75 -5.04
C LEU A 46 6.99 -2.45 -4.36
N LEU A 47 5.98 -1.99 -5.11
CA LEU A 47 4.65 -1.72 -4.57
C LEU A 47 4.01 -2.98 -3.99
N LEU A 48 4.13 -4.12 -4.70
CA LEU A 48 3.64 -5.41 -4.22
C LEU A 48 4.39 -5.87 -2.97
N ASP A 49 5.70 -5.73 -2.94
CA ASP A 49 6.51 -6.06 -1.76
C ASP A 49 6.13 -5.22 -0.54
N LEU A 50 5.89 -3.92 -0.73
CA LEU A 50 5.44 -3.02 0.34
C LEU A 50 4.01 -3.33 0.81
N ALA A 51 3.12 -3.73 -0.11
CA ALA A 51 1.78 -4.19 0.25
C ALA A 51 1.85 -5.48 1.08
N PHE A 52 2.71 -6.43 0.71
CA PHE A 52 2.91 -7.65 1.47
C PHE A 52 3.50 -7.37 2.84
N TYR A 53 4.51 -6.50 2.91
CA TYR A 53 5.08 -6.02 4.16
C TYR A 53 4.01 -5.43 5.08
N SER A 54 3.18 -4.53 4.56
CA SER A 54 2.13 -3.88 5.35
C SER A 54 1.12 -4.87 5.93
N ILE A 55 0.79 -5.92 5.19
CA ILE A 55 -0.16 -6.95 5.62
C ILE A 55 0.47 -7.87 6.68
N VAL A 56 1.73 -8.28 6.49
CA VAL A 56 2.40 -9.25 7.38
C VAL A 56 2.80 -8.65 8.71
N GLU A 57 3.36 -7.44 8.66
CA GLU A 57 3.88 -6.76 9.85
C GLU A 57 2.84 -5.81 10.49
N GLU A 58 1.65 -5.69 9.89
CA GLU A 58 0.61 -4.74 10.32
C GLU A 58 1.17 -3.31 10.47
N SER A 59 2.16 -2.97 9.62
CA SER A 59 2.94 -1.74 9.68
C SER A 59 3.16 -1.16 8.29
N ASN A 60 3.25 0.16 8.23
CA ASN A 60 3.62 0.90 7.02
C ASN A 60 4.88 1.75 7.20
N VAL A 61 5.65 1.52 8.26
CA VAL A 61 6.85 2.28 8.59
C VAL A 61 8.00 1.83 7.68
N ALA A 62 8.39 2.66 6.73
CA ALA A 62 9.40 2.35 5.70
C ALA A 62 10.75 1.87 6.29
N GLN A 63 11.12 2.35 7.47
CA GLN A 63 12.35 1.97 8.17
C GLN A 63 12.43 0.47 8.51
N HIS A 64 11.30 -0.19 8.71
CA HIS A 64 11.25 -1.61 9.05
C HIS A 64 11.12 -2.53 7.82
N TYR A 65 10.87 -1.96 6.64
CA TYR A 65 10.77 -2.74 5.41
C TYR A 65 12.03 -3.57 5.10
N PRO A 66 13.27 -3.06 5.27
CA PRO A 66 14.47 -3.88 5.02
C PRO A 66 14.56 -5.14 5.88
N ASP A 67 14.14 -5.09 7.14
CA ASP A 67 14.14 -6.24 8.04
C ASP A 67 13.13 -7.31 7.59
N TYR A 68 11.94 -6.88 7.18
CA TYR A 68 10.96 -7.75 6.55
C TYR A 68 11.52 -8.37 5.28
N ALA A 69 12.03 -7.55 4.37
CA ALA A 69 12.55 -7.95 3.08
C ALA A 69 13.73 -8.92 3.18
N TYR A 70 14.52 -8.86 4.26
CA TYR A 70 15.61 -9.77 4.52
C TYR A 70 15.13 -11.22 4.79
N ASN A 71 13.97 -11.38 5.41
CA ASN A 71 13.46 -12.67 5.90
C ASN A 71 12.34 -13.26 5.03
N HIS A 72 11.89 -12.55 3.99
CA HIS A 72 10.78 -12.98 3.16
C HIS A 72 11.15 -13.04 1.67
N PRO A 73 10.51 -13.92 0.89
CA PRO A 73 10.58 -13.82 -0.56
C PRO A 73 10.02 -12.47 -1.01
N LEU A 74 10.57 -11.93 -2.10
CA LEU A 74 10.13 -10.66 -2.68
C LEU A 74 9.67 -10.86 -4.11
N TYR A 75 8.77 -9.99 -4.54
CA TYR A 75 8.34 -9.85 -5.92
C TYR A 75 9.42 -9.16 -6.76
N SER A 76 10.20 -8.28 -6.14
CA SER A 76 11.30 -7.55 -6.77
C SER A 76 12.34 -8.50 -7.36
N SER A 77 12.73 -8.21 -8.60
CA SER A 77 13.71 -8.99 -9.36
C SER A 77 15.03 -9.13 -8.59
N GLY A 78 15.58 -10.33 -8.58
CA GLY A 78 16.77 -10.66 -7.78
C GLY A 78 16.54 -10.53 -6.28
N MET A 79 15.27 -10.44 -5.84
CA MET A 79 14.90 -10.23 -4.45
C MET A 79 15.61 -9.00 -3.84
N LYS A 80 15.70 -7.91 -4.57
CA LYS A 80 16.39 -6.69 -4.15
C LYS A 80 15.72 -6.03 -2.96
N ILE A 81 16.51 -5.75 -1.93
CA ILE A 81 16.07 -5.00 -0.75
C ILE A 81 16.30 -3.52 -1.01
N TYR A 82 15.25 -2.71 -0.82
CA TYR A 82 15.32 -1.25 -0.96
C TYR A 82 15.44 -0.60 0.42
N SER A 83 16.23 0.46 0.51
CA SER A 83 16.34 1.28 1.71
C SER A 83 15.07 2.10 1.95
N ASP A 84 14.88 2.56 3.17
CA ASP A 84 13.80 3.48 3.56
C ASP A 84 13.76 4.76 2.72
N ALA A 85 14.94 5.33 2.39
CA ALA A 85 15.05 6.46 1.49
C ALA A 85 14.50 6.14 0.09
N SER A 86 14.85 4.97 -0.47
CA SER A 86 14.34 4.51 -1.77
C SER A 86 12.83 4.28 -1.74
N VAL A 87 12.30 3.76 -0.64
CA VAL A 87 10.85 3.57 -0.43
C VAL A 87 10.14 4.93 -0.35
N SER A 88 10.71 5.89 0.38
CA SER A 88 10.17 7.25 0.47
C SER A 88 10.12 7.94 -0.89
N ASP A 89 11.18 7.84 -1.68
CA ASP A 89 11.24 8.43 -3.02
C ASP A 89 10.25 7.75 -3.97
N PHE A 90 10.09 6.44 -3.85
CA PHE A 90 9.06 5.71 -4.59
C PHE A 90 7.66 6.24 -4.26
N PHE A 91 7.29 6.38 -2.98
CA PHE A 91 5.98 6.91 -2.60
C PHE A 91 5.73 8.32 -3.13
N LYS A 92 6.74 9.20 -3.12
CA LYS A 92 6.62 10.55 -3.72
C LYS A 92 6.37 10.50 -5.24
N SER A 93 6.76 9.43 -5.92
CA SER A 93 6.53 9.24 -7.35
C SER A 93 5.12 8.78 -7.71
N ILE A 94 4.32 8.36 -6.73
CA ILE A 94 2.94 7.93 -6.93
C ILE A 94 2.06 9.16 -7.06
N THR A 95 1.63 9.45 -8.27
CA THR A 95 0.73 10.58 -8.56
C THR A 95 -0.73 10.18 -8.40
N LYS A 96 -1.60 11.18 -8.20
CA LYS A 96 -3.06 10.98 -8.18
C LYS A 96 -3.56 10.32 -9.46
N ASP A 97 -2.99 10.66 -10.61
CA ASP A 97 -3.37 10.10 -11.91
C ASP A 97 -3.09 8.59 -11.98
N LYS A 98 -1.94 8.14 -11.46
CA LYS A 98 -1.62 6.70 -11.37
C LYS A 98 -2.61 5.96 -10.50
N SER A 99 -2.95 6.51 -9.34
CA SER A 99 -3.91 5.92 -8.41
C SER A 99 -5.32 5.86 -9.00
N THR A 100 -5.78 6.96 -9.61
CA THR A 100 -7.09 7.04 -10.27
C THR A 100 -7.15 6.10 -11.48
N GLY A 101 -6.09 6.08 -12.30
CA GLY A 101 -5.99 5.17 -13.45
C GLY A 101 -6.09 3.71 -13.02
N PHE A 102 -5.33 3.31 -12.00
CA PHE A 102 -5.40 1.97 -11.43
C PHE A 102 -6.81 1.59 -10.96
N LEU A 103 -7.47 2.47 -10.19
CA LEU A 103 -8.83 2.21 -9.69
C LEU A 103 -9.86 2.11 -10.83
N ASN A 104 -9.74 2.92 -11.86
CA ASN A 104 -10.60 2.85 -13.03
C ASN A 104 -10.44 1.52 -13.76
N GLU A 105 -9.21 1.10 -14.05
CA GLU A 105 -8.93 -0.18 -14.70
C GLU A 105 -9.31 -1.37 -13.81
N TRP A 106 -9.07 -1.28 -12.51
CA TRP A 106 -9.54 -2.27 -11.54
C TRP A 106 -11.05 -2.45 -11.61
N ASN A 107 -11.80 -1.37 -11.65
CA ASN A 107 -13.25 -1.41 -11.74
C ASN A 107 -13.76 -1.83 -13.12
N ALA A 108 -13.10 -1.47 -14.21
CA ALA A 108 -13.49 -1.84 -15.57
C ALA A 108 -13.39 -3.34 -15.86
N LYS A 109 -12.42 -4.01 -15.25
CA LYS A 109 -12.21 -5.46 -15.43
C LYS A 109 -13.25 -6.35 -14.72
N ARG A 110 -14.11 -5.76 -13.91
CA ARG A 110 -15.09 -6.50 -13.13
C ARG A 110 -16.35 -6.81 -13.94
N ASN A 111 -16.78 -8.06 -13.87
CA ASN A 111 -18.03 -8.48 -14.47
C ASN A 111 -19.20 -8.17 -13.53
N ARG A 112 -19.69 -6.93 -13.57
CA ARG A 112 -20.80 -6.45 -12.73
C ARG A 112 -22.16 -6.87 -13.30
N ARG A 113 -22.42 -8.17 -13.32
CA ARG A 113 -23.73 -8.69 -13.78
C ARG A 113 -24.83 -8.55 -12.74
N GLU A 114 -24.49 -8.22 -11.50
CA GLU A 114 -25.41 -8.18 -10.38
C GLU A 114 -25.37 -6.83 -9.64
N ARG A 115 -26.37 -6.59 -8.82
CA ARG A 115 -26.41 -5.41 -7.95
C ARG A 115 -25.19 -5.36 -7.06
N ILE A 116 -24.56 -4.20 -6.97
CA ILE A 116 -23.47 -3.88 -6.07
C ILE A 116 -24.09 -3.37 -4.77
N TYR A 117 -23.66 -3.93 -3.64
CA TYR A 117 -24.00 -3.44 -2.32
C TYR A 117 -22.76 -2.77 -1.74
N ILE A 118 -22.73 -1.44 -1.75
CA ILE A 118 -21.58 -0.67 -1.30
C ILE A 118 -21.68 -0.47 0.21
N SER A 119 -20.68 -0.98 0.94
CA SER A 119 -20.33 -0.50 2.26
C SER A 119 -19.35 0.65 2.12
N TYR A 120 -19.71 1.79 2.65
CA TYR A 120 -18.84 2.96 2.71
C TYR A 120 -18.44 3.17 4.16
N ASP A 121 -17.15 3.18 4.43
CA ASP A 121 -16.59 3.41 5.77
C ASP A 121 -15.51 4.45 5.70
N SER A 122 -15.51 5.33 6.67
CA SER A 122 -14.51 6.36 6.84
C SER A 122 -13.76 6.19 8.14
N THR A 123 -12.48 6.52 8.10
CA THR A 123 -11.63 6.51 9.29
C THR A 123 -10.58 7.60 9.18
N ASN A 124 -9.84 7.83 10.25
CA ASN A 124 -8.73 8.76 10.24
C ASN A 124 -7.46 8.14 10.82
N LYS A 125 -6.34 8.68 10.41
CA LYS A 125 -5.02 8.38 10.98
C LYS A 125 -4.35 9.65 11.44
N ASN A 126 -3.78 9.59 12.64
CA ASN A 126 -2.92 10.63 13.16
C ASN A 126 -1.68 10.77 12.29
N CYS A 127 -1.32 12.01 11.98
CA CYS A 127 -0.18 12.34 11.17
C CYS A 127 0.77 13.22 12.01
N GLN A 128 1.96 12.69 12.29
CA GLN A 128 3.02 13.43 12.99
C GLN A 128 4.08 13.97 12.02
N ALA A 129 3.97 13.68 10.73
CA ALA A 129 4.86 14.22 9.71
C ALA A 129 4.48 15.67 9.43
N GLY A 130 5.46 16.57 9.46
CA GLY A 130 5.28 17.96 9.06
C GLY A 130 5.00 18.11 7.57
N GLU A 131 4.30 19.18 7.19
CA GLU A 131 4.08 19.61 5.79
C GLU A 131 3.34 18.60 4.87
N ILE A 132 2.36 17.89 5.40
CA ILE A 132 1.42 17.13 4.58
C ILE A 132 0.15 17.95 4.41
N GLU A 133 -0.18 18.32 3.18
CA GLU A 133 -1.31 19.19 2.83
C GLU A 133 -2.66 18.69 3.37
N LEU A 134 -2.85 17.37 3.44
CA LEU A 134 -4.08 16.77 3.97
C LEU A 134 -4.10 16.60 5.49
N ALA A 135 -2.96 16.84 6.18
CA ALA A 135 -2.87 16.68 7.61
C ALA A 135 -3.38 17.95 8.31
N GLU A 136 -4.60 17.90 8.80
CA GLU A 136 -5.27 19.01 9.47
C GLU A 136 -5.84 18.59 10.82
N PHE A 137 -6.05 19.55 11.71
CA PHE A 137 -6.71 19.29 12.99
C PHE A 137 -8.21 19.02 12.78
N GLY A 138 -8.68 17.91 13.32
CA GLY A 138 -10.06 17.47 13.23
C GLY A 138 -10.42 16.53 14.38
N HIS A 139 -11.51 15.78 14.22
CA HIS A 139 -11.95 14.80 15.23
C HIS A 139 -11.13 13.51 15.13
N ALA A 140 -9.99 13.47 15.82
CA ALA A 140 -9.15 12.28 15.89
C ALA A 140 -9.84 11.16 16.69
N LYS A 141 -9.80 9.91 16.19
CA LYS A 141 -10.33 8.73 16.89
C LYS A 141 -9.42 8.27 18.03
N THR A 142 -8.13 8.53 17.96
CA THR A 142 -7.17 7.95 18.91
C THR A 142 -6.34 9.01 19.66
N ASP A 143 -5.76 9.97 19.00
CA ASP A 143 -4.86 10.94 19.60
C ASP A 143 -5.42 12.36 19.43
N ILE A 144 -6.08 12.85 20.47
CA ILE A 144 -6.73 14.17 20.49
C ILE A 144 -5.64 15.25 20.56
N GLY A 145 -5.53 16.05 19.50
CA GLY A 145 -4.56 17.16 19.43
C GLY A 145 -3.46 16.97 18.39
N SER A 146 -3.44 15.85 17.70
CA SER A 146 -2.59 15.64 16.52
C SER A 146 -3.34 15.95 15.24
N ALA A 147 -2.63 16.42 14.20
CA ALA A 147 -3.19 16.53 12.88
C ALA A 147 -3.57 15.12 12.36
N ILE A 148 -4.65 15.04 11.62
CA ILE A 148 -5.15 13.79 11.05
C ILE A 148 -5.35 13.89 9.55
N ILE A 149 -5.32 12.75 8.90
CA ILE A 149 -5.77 12.57 7.52
C ILE A 149 -6.99 11.66 7.58
N ASN A 150 -8.07 12.08 6.95
CA ASN A 150 -9.25 11.25 6.78
C ASN A 150 -9.12 10.41 5.51
N TYR A 151 -9.62 9.21 5.54
CA TYR A 151 -9.78 8.40 4.34
C TYR A 151 -11.04 7.54 4.42
N SER A 152 -11.59 7.27 3.26
CA SER A 152 -12.77 6.44 3.10
C SER A 152 -12.53 5.32 2.11
N VAL A 153 -13.21 4.21 2.31
CA VAL A 153 -13.15 3.04 1.44
C VAL A 153 -14.57 2.63 1.07
N GLY A 154 -14.81 2.50 -0.23
CA GLY A 154 -15.99 1.84 -0.76
C GLY A 154 -15.71 0.37 -1.01
N TYR A 155 -16.55 -0.51 -0.48
CA TYR A 155 -16.38 -1.95 -0.57
C TYR A 155 -17.66 -2.64 -1.04
N ASP A 156 -17.54 -3.52 -2.04
CA ASP A 156 -18.66 -4.35 -2.49
C ASP A 156 -18.81 -5.57 -1.57
N LEU A 157 -19.83 -5.55 -0.73
CA LEU A 157 -20.11 -6.61 0.24
C LEU A 157 -20.42 -7.94 -0.43
N LYS A 158 -21.04 -7.94 -1.60
CA LYS A 158 -21.43 -9.16 -2.29
C LYS A 158 -20.26 -9.86 -2.94
N ASN A 159 -19.44 -9.11 -3.68
CA ASN A 159 -18.28 -9.64 -4.38
C ASN A 159 -17.04 -9.71 -3.47
N LYS A 160 -17.12 -9.12 -2.27
CA LYS A 160 -16.01 -9.04 -1.29
C LYS A 160 -14.76 -8.37 -1.85
N GLU A 161 -14.95 -7.24 -2.52
CA GLU A 161 -13.89 -6.54 -3.21
C GLU A 161 -13.92 -5.04 -2.96
N PRO A 162 -12.75 -4.38 -2.79
CA PRO A 162 -12.69 -2.93 -2.71
C PRO A 162 -13.04 -2.31 -4.07
N LEU A 163 -13.76 -1.19 -4.03
CA LEU A 163 -14.16 -0.44 -5.22
C LEU A 163 -13.32 0.82 -5.41
N PHE A 164 -13.16 1.60 -4.35
CA PHE A 164 -12.40 2.84 -4.36
C PHE A 164 -11.93 3.19 -2.95
N TYR A 165 -10.99 4.09 -2.89
CA TYR A 165 -10.62 4.81 -1.68
C TYR A 165 -10.42 6.29 -2.00
N GLU A 166 -10.59 7.14 -1.00
CA GLU A 166 -10.30 8.56 -1.10
C GLU A 166 -9.69 9.07 0.20
N ALA A 167 -8.65 9.89 0.08
CA ALA A 167 -8.07 10.60 1.20
C ALA A 167 -8.46 12.08 1.12
N TYR A 168 -8.81 12.69 2.27
CA TYR A 168 -9.25 14.07 2.34
C TYR A 168 -8.78 14.74 3.64
N PRO A 169 -8.79 16.09 3.69
CA PRO A 169 -8.29 16.83 4.83
C PRO A 169 -8.93 16.43 6.16
N GLY A 170 -8.11 16.43 7.21
CA GLY A 170 -8.53 16.05 8.54
C GLY A 170 -9.61 16.94 9.16
N SER A 171 -9.70 18.20 8.73
CA SER A 171 -10.73 19.14 9.18
C SER A 171 -12.13 18.86 8.64
N ILE A 172 -12.24 18.07 7.58
CA ILE A 172 -13.53 17.72 6.98
C ILE A 172 -14.19 16.64 7.84
N ASN A 173 -15.30 16.99 8.47
CA ASN A 173 -16.12 16.02 9.18
C ASN A 173 -16.92 15.20 8.18
N ASP A 174 -16.86 13.88 8.37
CA ASP A 174 -17.71 12.98 7.63
C ASP A 174 -19.17 13.22 8.08
N VAL A 175 -19.97 13.77 7.20
CA VAL A 175 -21.40 13.96 7.44
C VAL A 175 -22.10 12.72 6.90
N SER A 176 -22.25 11.74 7.78
CA SER A 176 -23.11 10.59 7.51
C SER A 176 -24.58 10.95 7.57
#